data_df3bf58ab183044776b5ff3a95ab777a
#
_entry.id   df3bf58ab183044776b5ff3a95ab777a
#
_cell.length_a   1.000
_cell.length_b   1.000
_cell.length_c   1.000
_cell.angle_alpha   90.00
_cell.angle_beta   90.00
_cell.angle_gamma   90.00
#
_symmetry.space_group_name_H-M   'P 1'
#
loop_
_entity.id
_entity.type
_entity.pdbx_description
1 polymer ?
#
loop_
_entity_poly.entity_id
_entity_poly.type
_entity_poly.pdbx_seq_one_letter_code
_entity_poly.pdbx_strand_id
1 'polypeptide(L)'
;MQSLVERLGFCFFNGIILEKKIKTYVYIDGFNLYYGSLKKSPYKWLNPYLLCQNILSNRNEIESIKYFTASVSARDNDPGMPMRQSIYFRALRTIDCLEIIEGHYLTHKKTMKIAEPPKLYKNIENPMTLESRYHEVEFANVVSTEEKGSDVNLATHLLLDAFDGKFDVAVIISNDSDLATPVGITRNRFNKKVLILNPHSKNKASIQLAKFSTKVIQISSENLSESLFKDSLSDNIGTFTKPASW
;
A
#
# COMPACT_ATOMS: atom_id res chain seq x y z
N MET A 1 43.30 -6.49 -7.58
CA MET A 1 42.19 -7.09 -8.36
C MET A 1 40.99 -7.42 -7.51
N GLN A 2 41.17 -8.05 -6.32
CA GLN A 2 40.08 -8.44 -5.41
C GLN A 2 39.17 -7.25 -4.97
N SER A 3 39.74 -6.09 -4.66
CA SER A 3 38.98 -4.91 -4.21
C SER A 3 38.07 -4.26 -5.27
N LEU A 4 38.38 -4.43 -6.54
CA LEU A 4 37.59 -3.88 -7.65
C LEU A 4 36.36 -4.73 -7.96
N VAL A 5 36.49 -6.04 -7.81
CA VAL A 5 35.42 -7.01 -8.04
C VAL A 5 34.35 -6.93 -6.95
N GLU A 6 34.77 -6.74 -5.70
CA GLU A 6 33.83 -6.52 -4.58
C GLU A 6 33.03 -5.22 -4.74
N ARG A 7 33.64 -4.15 -5.25
CA ARG A 7 32.94 -2.90 -5.56
C ARG A 7 31.93 -3.02 -6.69
N LEU A 8 32.13 -3.99 -7.61
CA LEU A 8 31.23 -4.27 -8.71
C LEU A 8 30.10 -5.24 -8.33
N GLY A 9 30.09 -5.75 -7.10
CA GLY A 9 29.02 -6.64 -6.60
C GLY A 9 29.11 -8.08 -7.12
N PHE A 10 30.34 -8.60 -7.34
CA PHE A 10 30.60 -9.98 -7.72
C PHE A 10 31.32 -10.73 -6.60
N CYS A 11 30.99 -11.99 -6.42
CA CYS A 11 31.73 -12.92 -5.55
C CYS A 11 32.33 -14.05 -6.39
N PHE A 12 33.57 -14.46 -6.09
CA PHE A 12 34.19 -15.62 -6.70
C PHE A 12 33.94 -16.87 -5.84
N PHE A 13 33.36 -17.88 -6.44
CA PHE A 13 33.28 -19.21 -5.86
C PHE A 13 33.61 -20.27 -6.92
N ASN A 14 34.66 -21.05 -6.72
CA ASN A 14 35.14 -22.10 -7.66
C ASN A 14 35.29 -21.62 -9.12
N GLY A 15 35.77 -20.40 -9.36
CA GLY A 15 35.95 -19.87 -10.72
C GLY A 15 34.66 -19.35 -11.39
N ILE A 16 33.52 -19.40 -10.72
CA ILE A 16 32.26 -18.87 -11.22
C ILE A 16 32.06 -17.47 -10.61
N ILE A 17 31.80 -16.49 -11.47
CA ILE A 17 31.42 -15.15 -11.04
C ILE A 17 29.94 -15.21 -10.64
N LEU A 18 29.67 -15.21 -9.35
CA LEU A 18 28.30 -15.11 -8.84
C LEU A 18 27.96 -13.63 -8.62
N GLU A 19 26.90 -13.19 -9.26
CA GLU A 19 26.35 -11.85 -9.03
C GLU A 19 25.81 -11.77 -7.59
N LYS A 20 26.33 -10.83 -6.79
CA LYS A 20 25.87 -10.65 -5.42
C LYS A 20 24.38 -10.27 -5.41
N LYS A 21 23.57 -11.06 -4.79
CA LYS A 21 22.16 -10.75 -4.56
C LYS A 21 22.00 -9.56 -3.62
N ILE A 22 20.98 -8.77 -3.85
CA ILE A 22 20.67 -7.54 -3.09
C ILE A 22 19.50 -7.84 -2.17
N LYS A 23 19.72 -7.82 -0.87
CA LYS A 23 18.67 -8.02 0.13
C LYS A 23 17.62 -6.94 0.01
N THR A 24 16.39 -7.34 -0.28
CA THR A 24 15.30 -6.40 -0.58
C THR A 24 14.12 -6.68 0.34
N TYR A 25 13.68 -5.64 1.07
CA TYR A 25 12.48 -5.66 1.88
C TYR A 25 11.41 -4.80 1.22
N VAL A 26 10.17 -5.27 1.25
CA VAL A 26 9.03 -4.60 0.63
C VAL A 26 8.03 -4.16 1.71
N TYR A 27 7.62 -2.91 1.66
CA TYR A 27 6.65 -2.30 2.57
C TYR A 27 5.46 -1.84 1.74
N ILE A 28 4.30 -2.42 1.99
CA ILE A 28 3.10 -2.18 1.18
C ILE A 28 2.05 -1.46 2.02
N ASP A 29 1.74 -0.24 1.65
CA ASP A 29 0.55 0.45 2.09
C ASP A 29 -0.66 -0.15 1.35
N GLY A 30 -1.38 -1.04 2.02
CA GLY A 30 -2.48 -1.80 1.42
C GLY A 30 -3.63 -0.92 0.96
N PHE A 31 -3.93 0.18 1.67
CA PHE A 31 -4.98 1.10 1.28
C PHE A 31 -4.57 1.95 0.08
N ASN A 32 -3.35 2.46 0.07
CA ASN A 32 -2.84 3.25 -1.03
C ASN A 32 -2.76 2.43 -2.32
N LEU A 33 -2.29 1.18 -2.22
CA LEU A 33 -2.30 0.22 -3.33
C LEU A 33 -3.73 -0.07 -3.82
N TYR A 34 -4.67 -0.35 -2.89
CA TYR A 34 -6.04 -0.68 -3.24
C TYR A 34 -6.76 0.50 -3.93
N TYR A 35 -6.73 1.67 -3.31
CA TYR A 35 -7.42 2.84 -3.86
C TYR A 35 -6.74 3.42 -5.10
N GLY A 36 -5.41 3.28 -5.18
CA GLY A 36 -4.61 3.78 -6.29
C GLY A 36 -4.74 2.95 -7.57
N SER A 37 -4.69 1.62 -7.45
CA SER A 37 -4.59 0.73 -8.60
C SER A 37 -5.67 -0.35 -8.69
N LEU A 38 -6.20 -0.88 -7.55
CA LEU A 38 -6.96 -2.12 -7.57
C LEU A 38 -8.48 -1.91 -7.54
N LYS A 39 -8.99 -0.91 -6.80
CA LYS A 39 -10.43 -0.73 -6.53
C LYS A 39 -11.29 -0.69 -7.80
N LYS A 40 -10.82 0.00 -8.83
CA LYS A 40 -11.54 0.20 -10.11
C LYS A 40 -10.98 -0.66 -11.25
N SER A 41 -10.25 -1.72 -10.92
CA SER A 41 -9.61 -2.60 -11.91
C SER A 41 -10.05 -4.05 -11.71
N PRO A 42 -9.82 -4.93 -12.69
CA PRO A 42 -10.03 -6.37 -12.54
C PRO A 42 -8.88 -7.07 -11.79
N TYR A 43 -7.91 -6.32 -11.25
CA TYR A 43 -6.68 -6.86 -10.69
C TYR A 43 -6.68 -6.94 -9.16
N LYS A 44 -7.85 -7.03 -8.51
CA LYS A 44 -7.96 -7.08 -7.03
C LYS A 44 -7.34 -8.34 -6.42
N TRP A 45 -7.22 -9.43 -7.23
CA TRP A 45 -6.59 -10.70 -6.83
C TRP A 45 -5.07 -10.68 -7.04
N LEU A 46 -4.43 -9.53 -6.72
CA LEU A 46 -3.02 -9.27 -6.95
C LEU A 46 -2.12 -10.09 -6.02
N ASN A 47 -1.09 -10.72 -6.59
CA ASN A 47 0.03 -11.28 -5.83
C ASN A 47 1.16 -10.25 -5.73
N PRO A 48 1.38 -9.63 -4.57
CA PRO A 48 2.37 -8.57 -4.41
C PRO A 48 3.81 -9.05 -4.53
N TYR A 49 4.08 -10.34 -4.29
CA TYR A 49 5.40 -10.91 -4.51
C TYR A 49 5.73 -10.96 -6.00
N LEU A 50 4.81 -11.49 -6.83
CA LEU A 50 4.97 -11.50 -8.28
C LEU A 50 5.07 -10.09 -8.86
N LEU A 51 4.27 -9.15 -8.35
CA LEU A 51 4.36 -7.74 -8.76
C LEU A 51 5.76 -7.19 -8.56
N CYS A 52 6.34 -7.40 -7.39
CA CYS A 52 7.69 -6.94 -7.10
C CYS A 52 8.74 -7.67 -7.94
N GLN A 53 8.59 -8.98 -8.17
CA GLN A 53 9.51 -9.73 -9.04
C GLN A 53 9.48 -9.22 -10.48
N ASN A 54 8.30 -8.89 -11.02
CA ASN A 54 8.15 -8.41 -12.40
C ASN A 54 8.69 -7.00 -12.61
N ILE A 55 8.70 -6.16 -11.56
CA ILE A 55 9.17 -4.77 -11.65
C ILE A 55 10.65 -4.62 -11.30
N LEU A 56 11.15 -5.42 -10.37
CA LEU A 56 12.50 -5.29 -9.86
C LEU A 56 13.50 -6.06 -10.75
N SER A 57 14.78 -5.67 -10.66
CA SER A 57 15.85 -6.43 -11.28
C SER A 57 15.95 -7.81 -10.62
N ASN A 58 16.33 -8.85 -11.40
CA ASN A 58 16.59 -10.22 -10.93
C ASN A 58 17.73 -10.32 -9.88
N ARG A 59 18.49 -9.26 -9.69
CA ARG A 59 19.48 -9.13 -8.59
C ARG A 59 18.82 -8.91 -7.23
N ASN A 60 17.60 -8.37 -7.19
CA ASN A 60 16.88 -8.17 -5.93
C ASN A 60 16.35 -9.49 -5.40
N GLU A 61 16.76 -9.87 -4.20
CA GLU A 61 16.25 -11.01 -3.47
C GLU A 61 15.24 -10.51 -2.44
N ILE A 62 13.95 -10.81 -2.66
CA ILE A 62 12.87 -10.35 -1.77
C ILE A 62 12.85 -11.28 -0.57
N GLU A 63 13.43 -10.83 0.54
CA GLU A 63 13.50 -11.60 1.79
C GLU A 63 12.29 -11.37 2.71
N SER A 64 11.64 -10.21 2.61
CA SER A 64 10.49 -9.88 3.44
C SER A 64 9.54 -8.92 2.74
N ILE A 65 8.23 -9.18 2.90
CA ILE A 65 7.15 -8.29 2.48
C ILE A 65 6.29 -8.01 3.71
N LYS A 66 6.12 -6.74 4.04
CA LYS A 66 5.26 -6.27 5.13
C LYS A 66 4.07 -5.54 4.53
N TYR A 67 2.88 -6.12 4.71
CA TYR A 67 1.62 -5.60 4.16
C TYR A 67 0.82 -4.90 5.25
N PHE A 68 0.80 -3.58 5.22
CA PHE A 68 0.12 -2.72 6.21
C PHE A 68 -1.30 -2.46 5.76
N THR A 69 -2.27 -2.75 6.63
CA THR A 69 -3.70 -2.65 6.33
C THR A 69 -4.52 -2.63 7.62
N ALA A 70 -5.85 -2.63 7.49
CA ALA A 70 -6.76 -2.87 8.60
C ALA A 70 -7.98 -3.67 8.12
N SER A 71 -8.54 -4.48 9.01
CA SER A 71 -9.74 -5.27 8.73
C SER A 71 -10.96 -4.38 8.55
N VAL A 72 -11.65 -4.50 7.41
CA VAL A 72 -12.82 -3.68 7.08
C VAL A 72 -14.09 -4.26 7.67
N SER A 73 -15.03 -3.38 8.05
CA SER A 73 -16.37 -3.77 8.48
C SER A 73 -17.36 -3.78 7.32
N ALA A 74 -18.43 -4.56 7.45
CA ALA A 74 -19.51 -4.56 6.48
C ALA A 74 -20.15 -3.17 6.34
N ARG A 75 -20.56 -2.84 5.12
CA ARG A 75 -21.30 -1.61 4.81
C ARG A 75 -22.65 -1.99 4.20
N ASP A 76 -23.66 -1.16 4.38
CA ASP A 76 -25.02 -1.43 3.87
C ASP A 76 -25.03 -1.65 2.35
N ASN A 77 -24.20 -0.92 1.62
CA ASN A 77 -24.06 -1.04 0.16
C ASN A 77 -23.06 -2.12 -0.28
N ASP A 78 -22.33 -2.75 0.63
CA ASP A 78 -21.39 -3.83 0.35
C ASP A 78 -21.15 -4.73 1.58
N PRO A 79 -22.14 -5.54 1.97
CA PRO A 79 -22.04 -6.41 3.15
C PRO A 79 -21.01 -7.54 2.99
N GLY A 80 -20.66 -7.92 1.75
CA GLY A 80 -19.68 -8.97 1.45
C GLY A 80 -18.21 -8.52 1.49
N MET A 81 -17.93 -7.24 1.75
CA MET A 81 -16.59 -6.70 1.73
C MET A 81 -15.63 -7.37 2.73
N PRO A 82 -16.00 -7.63 4.02
CA PRO A 82 -15.10 -8.29 4.97
C PRO A 82 -14.75 -9.71 4.57
N MET A 83 -15.71 -10.46 4.02
CA MET A 83 -15.45 -11.83 3.55
C MET A 83 -14.44 -11.84 2.41
N ARG A 84 -14.58 -10.95 1.41
CA ARG A 84 -13.64 -10.86 0.30
C ARG A 84 -12.25 -10.47 0.78
N GLN A 85 -12.14 -9.52 1.71
CA GLN A 85 -10.85 -9.16 2.31
C GLN A 85 -10.23 -10.35 3.07
N SER A 86 -11.02 -11.09 3.85
CA SER A 86 -10.54 -12.28 4.57
C SER A 86 -9.99 -13.34 3.60
N ILE A 87 -10.67 -13.58 2.48
CA ILE A 87 -10.19 -14.49 1.43
C ILE A 87 -8.87 -13.98 0.83
N TYR A 88 -8.76 -12.68 0.60
CA TYR A 88 -7.52 -12.08 0.10
C TYR A 88 -6.38 -12.17 1.12
N PHE A 89 -6.64 -11.91 2.39
CA PHE A 89 -5.62 -12.11 3.44
C PHE A 89 -5.17 -13.56 3.55
N ARG A 90 -6.10 -14.51 3.33
CA ARG A 90 -5.75 -15.93 3.24
C ARG A 90 -4.82 -16.20 2.06
N ALA A 91 -5.07 -15.58 0.89
CA ALA A 91 -4.17 -15.67 -0.26
C ALA A 91 -2.80 -15.02 0.02
N LEU A 92 -2.75 -13.85 0.64
CA LEU A 92 -1.48 -13.21 1.02
C LEU A 92 -0.65 -14.10 1.96
N ARG A 93 -1.27 -14.81 2.90
CA ARG A 93 -0.58 -15.73 3.83
C ARG A 93 -0.01 -16.98 3.16
N THR A 94 -0.32 -17.26 1.90
CA THR A 94 0.37 -18.31 1.12
C THR A 94 1.74 -17.89 0.60
N ILE A 95 2.14 -16.63 0.80
CA ILE A 95 3.47 -16.12 0.45
C ILE A 95 4.34 -16.19 1.70
N ASP A 96 5.30 -17.10 1.72
CA ASP A 96 6.11 -17.42 2.92
C ASP A 96 6.83 -16.21 3.53
N CYS A 97 7.30 -15.28 2.70
CA CYS A 97 8.02 -14.08 3.15
C CYS A 97 7.11 -12.88 3.43
N LEU A 98 5.77 -13.06 3.43
CA LEU A 98 4.82 -11.96 3.63
C LEU A 98 4.18 -12.01 5.02
N GLU A 99 4.26 -10.89 5.72
CA GLU A 99 3.59 -10.61 6.98
C GLU A 99 2.50 -9.55 6.79
N ILE A 100 1.29 -9.80 7.32
CA ILE A 100 0.22 -8.81 7.37
C ILE A 100 0.28 -8.11 8.72
N ILE A 101 0.42 -6.79 8.70
CA ILE A 101 0.47 -5.94 9.90
C ILE A 101 -0.81 -5.09 9.91
N GLU A 102 -1.69 -5.39 10.87
CA GLU A 102 -3.00 -4.76 10.94
C GLU A 102 -2.99 -3.54 11.86
N GLY A 103 -3.46 -2.40 11.34
CA GLY A 103 -3.96 -1.28 12.11
C GLY A 103 -5.41 -1.56 12.58
N HIS A 104 -6.14 -0.52 12.92
CA HIS A 104 -7.53 -0.65 13.33
C HIS A 104 -8.38 0.50 12.83
N TYR A 105 -9.68 0.27 12.71
CA TYR A 105 -10.64 1.34 12.44
C TYR A 105 -11.18 1.92 13.75
N LEU A 106 -11.22 3.24 13.80
CA LEU A 106 -11.89 3.99 14.86
C LEU A 106 -13.13 4.66 14.29
N THR A 107 -14.30 4.29 14.83
CA THR A 107 -15.57 4.93 14.48
C THR A 107 -16.03 5.79 15.63
N HIS A 108 -16.23 7.08 15.39
CA HIS A 108 -16.69 8.04 16.39
C HIS A 108 -17.58 9.11 15.79
N LYS A 109 -18.36 9.77 16.63
CA LYS A 109 -19.10 10.96 16.24
C LYS A 109 -18.15 12.17 16.21
N LYS A 110 -18.20 12.95 15.13
CA LYS A 110 -17.39 14.14 14.94
C LYS A 110 -18.28 15.30 14.48
N THR A 111 -18.13 16.44 15.11
CA THR A 111 -18.76 17.67 14.65
C THR A 111 -17.90 18.28 13.55
N MET A 112 -18.48 18.47 12.37
CA MET A 112 -17.79 19.06 11.22
C MET A 112 -18.50 20.31 10.74
N LYS A 113 -17.73 21.33 10.31
CA LYS A 113 -18.27 22.52 9.68
C LYS A 113 -18.83 22.19 8.30
N ILE A 114 -20.00 22.69 7.99
CA ILE A 114 -20.62 22.53 6.67
C ILE A 114 -19.93 23.55 5.75
N ALA A 115 -19.32 23.04 4.66
CA ALA A 115 -18.57 23.88 3.73
C ALA A 115 -19.50 24.67 2.78
N GLU A 116 -20.60 24.05 2.38
CA GLU A 116 -21.61 24.65 1.51
C GLU A 116 -23.01 24.33 2.06
N PRO A 117 -23.95 25.27 2.07
CA PRO A 117 -25.31 24.95 2.44
C PRO A 117 -25.90 23.92 1.47
N PRO A 118 -26.83 23.05 1.93
CA PRO A 118 -27.49 22.09 1.04
C PRO A 118 -28.17 22.81 -0.12
N LYS A 119 -28.01 22.27 -1.34
CA LYS A 119 -28.71 22.81 -2.52
C LYS A 119 -30.20 22.59 -2.33
N LEU A 120 -31.00 23.66 -2.37
CA LEU A 120 -32.44 23.60 -2.33
C LEU A 120 -32.95 22.88 -3.58
N TYR A 121 -33.76 21.83 -3.40
CA TYR A 121 -34.46 21.18 -4.53
C TYR A 121 -35.60 22.10 -5.02
N LYS A 122 -35.73 22.24 -6.35
CA LYS A 122 -36.67 23.15 -7.02
C LYS A 122 -38.17 22.96 -6.70
N ASN A 123 -38.57 21.94 -5.94
CA ASN A 123 -39.95 21.58 -5.66
C ASN A 123 -40.40 21.79 -4.21
N ILE A 124 -39.81 22.74 -3.48
CA ILE A 124 -40.23 23.04 -2.13
C ILE A 124 -41.19 24.23 -2.18
N GLU A 125 -42.43 24.01 -1.74
CA GLU A 125 -43.56 24.99 -1.82
C GLU A 125 -43.31 26.29 -1.01
N ASN A 126 -42.30 26.34 -0.14
CA ASN A 126 -41.96 27.56 0.59
C ASN A 126 -40.43 27.65 0.85
N PRO A 127 -39.66 28.22 -0.11
CA PRO A 127 -38.21 28.35 -0.01
C PRO A 127 -37.73 29.24 1.15
N MET A 128 -38.52 30.25 1.56
CA MET A 128 -38.12 31.19 2.59
C MET A 128 -37.96 30.58 3.99
N THR A 129 -38.76 29.57 4.34
CA THR A 129 -38.68 28.89 5.64
C THR A 129 -37.51 27.91 5.74
N LEU A 130 -37.03 27.41 4.60
CA LEU A 130 -35.87 26.54 4.57
C LEU A 130 -34.53 27.29 4.54
N GLU A 131 -34.44 28.38 3.79
CA GLU A 131 -33.22 29.22 3.78
C GLU A 131 -32.89 29.75 5.17
N SER A 132 -33.87 30.19 5.96
CA SER A 132 -33.64 30.66 7.32
C SER A 132 -33.12 29.57 8.25
N ARG A 133 -33.51 28.30 8.03
CA ARG A 133 -33.03 27.17 8.86
C ARG A 133 -31.62 26.71 8.49
N TYR A 134 -31.21 26.83 7.24
CA TYR A 134 -29.88 26.42 6.81
C TYR A 134 -28.76 27.42 7.13
N HIS A 135 -29.09 28.70 7.23
CA HIS A 135 -28.13 29.73 7.64
C HIS A 135 -27.75 29.63 9.13
N GLU A 136 -28.52 28.92 9.94
CA GLU A 136 -28.24 28.72 11.35
C GLU A 136 -27.39 27.47 11.64
N VAL A 137 -27.19 26.55 10.66
CA VAL A 137 -26.44 25.32 10.86
C VAL A 137 -25.05 25.43 10.24
N GLU A 138 -24.09 25.89 11.03
CA GLU A 138 -22.68 25.92 10.61
C GLU A 138 -21.98 24.56 10.77
N PHE A 139 -22.51 23.69 11.62
CA PHE A 139 -21.88 22.41 11.98
C PHE A 139 -22.88 21.26 11.90
N ALA A 140 -22.40 20.10 11.50
CA ALA A 140 -23.14 18.84 11.53
C ALA A 140 -22.40 17.77 12.33
N ASN A 141 -23.15 16.94 13.06
CA ASN A 141 -22.59 15.74 13.67
C ASN A 141 -22.60 14.61 12.63
N VAL A 142 -21.42 14.10 12.32
CA VAL A 142 -21.24 13.01 11.38
C VAL A 142 -20.59 11.81 12.07
N VAL A 143 -20.91 10.61 11.59
CA VAL A 143 -20.16 9.40 11.97
C VAL A 143 -18.93 9.32 11.07
N SER A 144 -17.74 9.47 11.65
CA SER A 144 -16.46 9.34 10.96
C SER A 144 -15.86 7.99 11.30
N THR A 145 -15.45 7.26 10.27
CA THR A 145 -14.67 6.03 10.43
C THR A 145 -13.31 6.26 9.77
N GLU A 146 -12.29 6.27 10.60
CA GLU A 146 -10.92 6.54 10.19
C GLU A 146 -10.06 5.31 10.46
N GLU A 147 -9.21 4.96 9.53
CA GLU A 147 -8.15 3.98 9.77
C GLU A 147 -7.04 4.63 10.59
N LYS A 148 -6.45 3.86 11.51
CA LYS A 148 -5.39 4.30 12.39
C LYS A 148 -4.27 3.26 12.46
N GLY A 149 -3.06 3.71 12.33
CA GLY A 149 -1.85 2.95 12.64
C GLY A 149 -1.10 2.41 11.43
N SER A 150 -1.70 2.20 10.25
CA SER A 150 -1.00 1.60 9.10
C SER A 150 0.24 2.39 8.70
N ASP A 151 0.13 3.71 8.53
CA ASP A 151 1.25 4.57 8.10
C ASP A 151 2.32 4.67 9.18
N VAL A 152 1.90 4.79 10.45
CA VAL A 152 2.83 4.82 11.60
C VAL A 152 3.56 3.49 11.72
N ASN A 153 2.86 2.36 11.57
CA ASN A 153 3.46 1.05 11.59
C ASN A 153 4.46 0.88 10.42
N LEU A 154 4.06 1.28 9.20
CA LEU A 154 4.95 1.21 8.04
C LEU A 154 6.22 2.03 8.27
N ALA A 155 6.09 3.28 8.68
CA ALA A 155 7.23 4.15 8.97
C ALA A 155 8.14 3.57 10.07
N THR A 156 7.54 3.05 11.13
CA THR A 156 8.27 2.45 12.27
C THR A 156 9.05 1.21 11.83
N HIS A 157 8.40 0.28 11.12
CA HIS A 157 9.05 -0.93 10.63
C HIS A 157 10.16 -0.62 9.63
N LEU A 158 9.95 0.32 8.71
CA LEU A 158 10.98 0.76 7.76
C LEU A 158 12.23 1.28 8.48
N LEU A 159 12.05 2.15 9.48
CA LEU A 159 13.16 2.75 10.22
C LEU A 159 13.89 1.73 11.10
N LEU A 160 13.18 0.83 11.79
CA LEU A 160 13.77 -0.21 12.63
C LEU A 160 14.56 -1.22 11.77
N ASP A 161 13.99 -1.71 10.67
CA ASP A 161 14.67 -2.65 9.79
C ASP A 161 15.90 -2.02 9.11
N ALA A 162 15.85 -0.70 8.82
CA ALA A 162 17.00 0.04 8.29
C ALA A 162 18.10 0.21 9.34
N PHE A 163 17.72 0.52 10.60
CA PHE A 163 18.64 0.63 11.72
C PHE A 163 19.32 -0.71 12.03
N ASP A 164 18.56 -1.80 12.01
CA ASP A 164 19.07 -3.17 12.22
C ASP A 164 19.87 -3.70 11.00
N GLY A 165 19.95 -2.96 9.91
CA GLY A 165 20.70 -3.36 8.72
C GLY A 165 20.10 -4.55 7.96
N LYS A 166 18.79 -4.84 8.11
CA LYS A 166 18.14 -6.03 7.57
C LYS A 166 18.06 -6.09 6.06
N PHE A 167 18.18 -4.96 5.36
CA PHE A 167 18.10 -4.89 3.90
C PHE A 167 19.16 -3.94 3.31
N ASP A 168 19.41 -4.09 2.02
CA ASP A 168 20.19 -3.15 1.20
C ASP A 168 19.28 -2.17 0.46
N VAL A 169 18.10 -2.67 0.04
CA VAL A 169 17.08 -1.94 -0.70
C VAL A 169 15.73 -2.07 0.00
N ALA A 170 15.08 -0.95 0.28
CA ALA A 170 13.67 -0.91 0.63
C ALA A 170 12.83 -0.58 -0.60
N VAL A 171 11.76 -1.33 -0.82
CA VAL A 171 10.74 -1.05 -1.83
C VAL A 171 9.47 -0.65 -1.09
N ILE A 172 8.93 0.52 -1.39
CA ILE A 172 7.70 1.01 -0.76
C ILE A 172 6.63 1.14 -1.84
N ILE A 173 5.51 0.45 -1.64
CA ILE A 173 4.32 0.58 -2.49
C ILE A 173 3.36 1.54 -1.80
N SER A 174 3.50 2.81 -2.11
CA SER A 174 2.63 3.90 -1.65
C SER A 174 2.89 5.16 -2.48
N ASN A 175 1.98 6.11 -2.39
CA ASN A 175 2.13 7.47 -2.90
C ASN A 175 1.86 8.52 -1.80
N ASP A 176 1.82 8.09 -0.53
CA ASP A 176 1.54 8.98 0.58
C ASP A 176 2.76 9.85 0.90
N SER A 177 2.55 11.16 0.90
CA SER A 177 3.57 12.16 1.21
C SER A 177 4.05 12.10 2.66
N ASP A 178 3.27 11.58 3.58
CA ASP A 178 3.61 11.49 5.01
C ASP A 178 4.78 10.52 5.23
N LEU A 179 5.00 9.59 4.29
CA LEU A 179 6.16 8.70 4.27
C LEU A 179 7.47 9.38 3.81
N ALA A 180 7.43 10.64 3.37
CA ALA A 180 8.63 11.32 2.86
C ALA A 180 9.75 11.43 3.92
N THR A 181 9.40 11.72 5.16
CA THR A 181 10.36 11.83 6.26
C THR A 181 11.04 10.49 6.59
N PRO A 182 10.34 9.38 6.86
CA PRO A 182 10.98 8.09 7.12
C PRO A 182 11.79 7.58 5.91
N VAL A 183 11.33 7.81 4.68
CA VAL A 183 12.10 7.52 3.45
C VAL A 183 13.41 8.31 3.41
N GLY A 184 13.35 9.60 3.71
CA GLY A 184 14.54 10.46 3.75
C GLY A 184 15.56 10.03 4.81
N ILE A 185 15.10 9.65 6.01
CA ILE A 185 15.95 9.13 7.09
C ILE A 185 16.59 7.81 6.65
N THR A 186 15.81 6.88 6.10
CA THR A 186 16.30 5.58 5.62
C THR A 186 17.42 5.75 4.59
N ARG A 187 17.24 6.66 3.64
CA ARG A 187 18.22 6.93 2.61
C ARG A 187 19.45 7.67 3.13
N ASN A 188 19.25 8.77 3.85
CA ASN A 188 20.32 9.71 4.16
C ASN A 188 21.12 9.35 5.43
N ARG A 189 20.41 8.80 6.46
CA ARG A 189 21.06 8.43 7.72
C ARG A 189 21.56 7.00 7.72
N PHE A 190 20.77 6.07 7.17
CA PHE A 190 21.14 4.65 7.14
C PHE A 190 21.80 4.21 5.83
N ASN A 191 21.97 5.14 4.87
CA ASN A 191 22.60 4.90 3.57
C ASN A 191 22.01 3.72 2.79
N LYS A 192 20.68 3.53 2.89
CA LYS A 192 19.93 2.48 2.19
C LYS A 192 19.31 3.03 0.90
N LYS A 193 19.18 2.19 -0.12
CA LYS A 193 18.42 2.56 -1.32
C LYS A 193 16.94 2.41 -1.05
N VAL A 194 16.13 3.38 -1.48
CA VAL A 194 14.67 3.34 -1.34
C VAL A 194 14.03 3.52 -2.71
N LEU A 195 13.27 2.53 -3.15
CA LEU A 195 12.48 2.55 -4.38
C LEU A 195 11.01 2.75 -4.01
N ILE A 196 10.33 3.65 -4.71
CA ILE A 196 8.90 3.83 -4.58
C ILE A 196 8.23 3.19 -5.79
N LEU A 197 7.31 2.27 -5.57
CA LEU A 197 6.39 1.78 -6.58
C LEU A 197 5.07 2.55 -6.42
N ASN A 198 4.84 3.50 -7.34
CA ASN A 198 3.67 4.36 -7.28
C ASN A 198 2.42 3.63 -7.81
N PRO A 199 1.38 3.40 -6.96
CA PRO A 199 0.15 2.77 -7.38
C PRO A 199 -0.86 3.73 -8.05
N HIS A 200 -0.65 5.04 -7.94
CA HIS A 200 -1.51 6.05 -8.55
C HIS A 200 -1.05 6.42 -9.96
N SER A 201 -1.90 7.11 -10.73
CA SER A 201 -1.52 7.62 -12.04
C SER A 201 -0.27 8.52 -11.94
N LYS A 202 0.55 8.54 -12.99
CA LYS A 202 1.79 9.32 -13.04
C LYS A 202 1.60 10.80 -12.68
N ASN A 203 0.47 11.40 -13.09
CA ASN A 203 0.15 12.81 -12.82
C ASN A 203 -0.13 13.10 -11.34
N LYS A 204 -0.31 12.07 -10.52
CA LYS A 204 -0.57 12.16 -9.07
C LYS A 204 0.59 11.66 -8.22
N ALA A 205 1.77 11.44 -8.84
CA ALA A 205 2.93 10.99 -8.08
C ALA A 205 3.36 12.06 -7.05
N SER A 206 3.63 11.62 -5.82
CA SER A 206 4.06 12.50 -4.74
C SER A 206 5.46 13.07 -5.03
N ILE A 207 5.52 14.40 -5.17
CA ILE A 207 6.78 15.13 -5.37
C ILE A 207 7.69 14.95 -4.14
N GLN A 208 7.11 14.92 -2.95
CA GLN A 208 7.86 14.77 -1.70
C GLN A 208 8.52 13.39 -1.62
N LEU A 209 7.79 12.30 -1.90
CA LEU A 209 8.39 10.97 -1.96
C LEU A 209 9.47 10.86 -3.03
N ALA A 210 9.25 11.44 -4.22
CA ALA A 210 10.22 11.43 -5.30
C ALA A 210 11.54 12.12 -4.90
N LYS A 211 11.47 13.24 -4.18
CA LYS A 211 12.64 13.99 -3.70
C LYS A 211 13.52 13.16 -2.76
N PHE A 212 12.92 12.39 -1.88
CA PHE A 212 13.63 11.65 -0.83
C PHE A 212 13.96 10.21 -1.22
N SER A 213 13.29 9.63 -2.22
CA SER A 213 13.58 8.27 -2.71
C SER A 213 14.80 8.21 -3.62
N THR A 214 15.29 7.00 -3.86
CA THR A 214 16.33 6.74 -4.86
C THR A 214 15.75 6.76 -6.27
N LYS A 215 14.55 6.19 -6.44
CA LYS A 215 13.83 6.10 -7.71
C LYS A 215 12.34 5.89 -7.46
N VAL A 216 11.52 6.49 -8.31
CA VAL A 216 10.08 6.21 -8.39
C VAL A 216 9.81 5.43 -9.66
N ILE A 217 9.06 4.33 -9.54
CA ILE A 217 8.63 3.47 -10.64
C ILE A 217 7.12 3.46 -10.63
N GLN A 218 6.51 3.69 -11.79
CA GLN A 218 5.06 3.62 -11.96
C GLN A 218 4.62 2.16 -12.08
N ILE A 219 3.63 1.74 -11.30
CA ILE A 219 2.96 0.46 -11.53
C ILE A 219 2.06 0.61 -12.74
N SER A 220 2.27 -0.22 -13.76
CA SER A 220 1.47 -0.24 -14.98
C SER A 220 0.34 -1.28 -14.90
N SER A 221 -0.65 -1.17 -15.77
CA SER A 221 -1.70 -2.19 -15.91
C SER A 221 -1.15 -3.55 -16.34
N GLU A 222 -0.07 -3.55 -17.13
CA GLU A 222 0.65 -4.76 -17.54
C GLU A 222 1.28 -5.45 -16.33
N ASN A 223 2.01 -4.70 -15.47
CA ASN A 223 2.56 -5.25 -14.24
C ASN A 223 1.49 -5.88 -13.35
N LEU A 224 0.30 -5.26 -13.26
CA LEU A 224 -0.81 -5.78 -12.47
C LEU A 224 -1.40 -7.05 -13.07
N SER A 225 -1.63 -7.08 -14.40
CA SER A 225 -2.23 -8.22 -15.10
C SER A 225 -1.37 -9.48 -15.06
N GLU A 226 -0.05 -9.32 -15.10
CA GLU A 226 0.92 -10.41 -15.05
C GLU A 226 1.23 -10.89 -13.62
N SER A 227 0.69 -10.22 -12.62
CA SER A 227 1.01 -10.47 -11.20
C SER A 227 -0.18 -10.94 -10.39
N LEU A 228 -1.13 -11.65 -10.98
CA LEU A 228 -2.28 -12.18 -10.25
C LEU A 228 -1.97 -13.55 -9.61
N PHE A 229 -2.60 -13.82 -8.47
CA PHE A 229 -2.68 -15.19 -7.97
C PHE A 229 -3.43 -16.08 -8.96
N LYS A 230 -3.19 -17.40 -8.88
CA LYS A 230 -4.06 -18.39 -9.52
C LYS A 230 -5.47 -18.27 -8.94
N ASP A 231 -6.50 -18.54 -9.74
CA ASP A 231 -7.89 -18.43 -9.29
C ASP A 231 -8.23 -19.38 -8.13
N SER A 232 -7.51 -20.50 -8.01
CA SER A 232 -7.62 -21.44 -6.90
C SER A 232 -6.28 -21.59 -6.20
N LEU A 233 -6.30 -21.48 -4.87
CA LEU A 233 -5.15 -21.64 -3.98
C LEU A 233 -5.49 -22.65 -2.89
N SER A 234 -4.45 -23.22 -2.27
CA SER A 234 -4.58 -24.12 -1.13
C SER A 234 -3.63 -23.70 0.00
N ASP A 235 -4.08 -23.88 1.23
CA ASP A 235 -3.31 -23.73 2.45
C ASP A 235 -3.56 -24.91 3.39
N ASN A 236 -3.12 -24.83 4.64
CA ASN A 236 -3.32 -25.86 5.66
C ASN A 236 -4.79 -26.07 6.09
N ILE A 237 -5.71 -25.15 5.72
CA ILE A 237 -7.15 -25.26 6.01
C ILE A 237 -7.88 -25.96 4.87
N GLY A 238 -7.38 -25.86 3.63
CA GLY A 238 -7.95 -26.44 2.41
C GLY A 238 -7.91 -25.51 1.20
N THR A 239 -8.60 -25.91 0.13
CA THR A 239 -8.66 -25.13 -1.11
C THR A 239 -9.67 -23.99 -1.02
N PHE A 240 -9.33 -22.85 -1.60
CA PHE A 240 -10.20 -21.66 -1.70
C PHE A 240 -9.97 -20.97 -3.04
N THR A 241 -10.95 -20.16 -3.45
CA THR A 241 -10.95 -19.53 -4.76
C THR A 241 -11.08 -18.02 -4.65
N LYS A 242 -10.62 -17.35 -5.70
CA LYS A 242 -10.85 -15.92 -5.89
C LYS A 242 -12.34 -15.58 -5.74
N PRO A 243 -12.70 -14.50 -5.03
CA PRO A 243 -14.08 -14.03 -4.97
C PRO A 243 -14.65 -13.78 -6.37
N ALA A 244 -15.86 -14.29 -6.65
CA ALA A 244 -16.47 -14.19 -7.98
C ALA A 244 -16.69 -12.74 -8.47
N SER A 245 -16.73 -11.77 -7.54
CA SER A 245 -16.87 -10.34 -7.85
C SER A 245 -15.54 -9.61 -8.13
N TRP A 246 -14.44 -10.35 -8.23
CA TRP A 246 -13.08 -9.77 -8.41
C TRP A 246 -12.47 -10.15 -9.74
#